data_7fbaa4ebd7815c2487bd07ebd08c5b77
#
_entry.id   7fbaa4ebd7815c2487bd07ebd08c5b77
#
_cell.length_a   1.000
_cell.length_b   1.000
_cell.length_c   1.000
_cell.angle_alpha   90.00
_cell.angle_beta   90.00
_cell.angle_gamma   90.00
#
_symmetry.space_group_name_H-M   'P 1'
#
loop_
_entity.id
_entity.type
_entity.pdbx_description
1 polymer ?
#
loop_
_entity_poly.entity_id
_entity_poly.type
_entity_poly.pdbx_seq_one_letter_code
_entity_poly.pdbx_strand_id
1 'polypeptide(L)'
;VAAVLAVPAVWLVVRLHRRGEDAAALLVTAFYGLLLSPVSWSHHWVWAVPLLTLLLVNGKRWAAAAVAVLFVSQIVMLVPNGGDTEFGWGLGWSVLGNAYVLAAAAGIVGLAARELRLVRRSPQVVTV
;
A
#
# COMPACT_ATOMS: atom_id res chain seq x y z
N VAL A 1 -1.64 13.72 -0.56
CA VAL A 1 -2.05 12.30 -0.66
C VAL A 1 -2.14 11.68 0.73
N ALA A 2 -1.09 11.75 1.56
CA ALA A 2 -1.05 11.07 2.87
C ALA A 2 -2.19 11.50 3.81
N ALA A 3 -2.49 12.80 3.93
CA ALA A 3 -3.57 13.30 4.79
C ALA A 3 -4.96 12.74 4.40
N VAL A 4 -5.23 12.60 3.10
CA VAL A 4 -6.49 12.04 2.59
C VAL A 4 -6.61 10.55 2.93
N LEU A 5 -5.49 9.83 2.96
CA LEU A 5 -5.45 8.40 3.27
C LEU A 5 -5.49 8.10 4.78
N ALA A 6 -5.39 9.12 5.66
CA ALA A 6 -5.42 8.91 7.11
C ALA A 6 -6.68 8.19 7.57
N VAL A 7 -7.84 8.65 7.15
CA VAL A 7 -9.13 8.07 7.55
C VAL A 7 -9.27 6.62 7.10
N PRO A 8 -9.10 6.27 5.81
CA PRO A 8 -9.20 4.88 5.39
C PRO A 8 -8.12 3.98 5.99
N ALA A 9 -6.89 4.48 6.21
CA ALA A 9 -5.81 3.70 6.81
C ALA A 9 -6.13 3.36 8.28
N VAL A 10 -6.50 4.35 9.11
CA VAL A 10 -6.85 4.11 10.51
C VAL A 10 -8.07 3.19 10.61
N TRP A 11 -9.09 3.43 9.81
CA TRP A 11 -10.28 2.57 9.79
C TRP A 11 -9.92 1.12 9.43
N LEU A 12 -9.05 0.90 8.43
CA LEU A 12 -8.56 -0.44 8.06
C LEU A 12 -7.82 -1.11 9.22
N VAL A 13 -6.88 -0.40 9.84
CA VAL A 13 -6.08 -0.95 10.96
C VAL A 13 -7.00 -1.44 12.08
N VAL A 14 -7.93 -0.59 12.53
CA VAL A 14 -8.89 -0.95 13.58
C VAL A 14 -9.75 -2.14 13.18
N ARG A 15 -10.24 -2.17 11.93
CA ARG A 15 -11.09 -3.23 11.44
C ARG A 15 -10.37 -4.56 11.31
N LEU A 16 -9.16 -4.56 10.72
CA LEU A 16 -8.34 -5.76 10.55
C LEU A 16 -7.93 -6.32 11.91
N HIS A 17 -7.49 -5.46 12.83
CA HIS A 17 -7.15 -5.87 14.19
C HIS A 17 -8.34 -6.52 14.91
N ARG A 18 -9.55 -5.92 14.85
CA ARG A 18 -10.75 -6.52 15.44
C ARG A 18 -11.13 -7.88 14.85
N ARG A 19 -10.63 -8.23 13.69
CA ARG A 19 -10.82 -9.54 13.03
C ARG A 19 -9.69 -10.52 13.29
N GLY A 20 -8.67 -10.13 14.08
CA GLY A 20 -7.48 -10.94 14.33
C GLY A 20 -6.52 -10.99 13.13
N GLU A 21 -6.68 -10.10 12.15
CA GLU A 21 -5.79 -10.01 10.98
C GLU A 21 -4.62 -9.05 11.26
N ASP A 22 -3.90 -9.29 12.36
CA ASP A 22 -2.88 -8.36 12.89
C ASP A 22 -1.72 -8.13 11.92
N ALA A 23 -1.29 -9.15 11.18
CA ALA A 23 -0.25 -9.00 10.17
C ALA A 23 -0.66 -8.01 9.06
N ALA A 24 -1.91 -8.06 8.63
CA ALA A 24 -2.44 -7.13 7.64
C ALA A 24 -2.58 -5.71 8.22
N ALA A 25 -3.03 -5.59 9.48
CA ALA A 25 -3.12 -4.31 10.17
C ALA A 25 -1.74 -3.65 10.31
N LEU A 26 -0.71 -4.43 10.70
CA LEU A 26 0.66 -3.97 10.79
C LEU A 26 1.18 -3.46 9.43
N LEU A 27 0.93 -4.21 8.36
CA LEU A 27 1.36 -3.80 7.02
C LEU A 27 0.68 -2.51 6.55
N VAL A 28 -0.62 -2.35 6.79
CA VAL A 28 -1.31 -1.08 6.49
C VAL A 28 -0.67 0.08 7.26
N THR A 29 -0.35 -0.12 8.54
CA THR A 29 0.33 0.89 9.37
C THR A 29 1.70 1.23 8.81
N ALA A 30 2.51 0.22 8.47
CA ALA A 30 3.86 0.40 7.94
C ALA A 30 3.85 1.16 6.60
N PHE A 31 3.03 0.72 5.64
CA PHE A 31 2.92 1.40 4.35
C PHE A 31 2.35 2.82 4.48
N TYR A 32 1.37 3.02 5.36
CA TYR A 32 0.86 4.36 5.61
C TYR A 32 1.94 5.26 6.25
N GLY A 33 2.75 4.73 7.17
CA GLY A 33 3.91 5.43 7.74
C GLY A 33 4.92 5.88 6.67
N LEU A 34 5.17 5.02 5.66
CA LEU A 34 6.03 5.40 4.53
C LEU A 34 5.45 6.53 3.69
N LEU A 35 4.11 6.59 3.55
CA LEU A 35 3.44 7.69 2.83
C LEU A 35 3.45 9.01 3.60
N LEU A 36 3.59 8.96 4.92
CA LEU A 36 3.74 10.15 5.78
C LEU A 36 5.16 10.69 5.79
N SER A 37 6.16 9.82 5.56
CA SER A 37 7.56 10.22 5.60
C SER A 37 7.89 11.15 4.43
N PRO A 38 8.46 12.33 4.68
CA PRO A 38 8.89 13.24 3.62
C PRO A 38 10.06 12.68 2.81
N VAL A 39 10.82 11.75 3.39
CA VAL A 39 11.97 11.09 2.74
C VAL A 39 11.84 9.59 2.97
N SER A 40 11.39 8.87 1.93
CA SER A 40 11.31 7.41 1.96
C SER A 40 12.41 6.80 1.09
N TRP A 41 13.57 6.54 1.71
CA TRP A 41 14.66 5.85 1.06
C TRP A 41 14.26 4.44 0.63
N SER A 42 14.89 3.92 -0.42
CA SER A 42 14.56 2.59 -0.97
C SER A 42 14.57 1.47 0.09
N HIS A 43 15.47 1.53 1.07
CA HIS A 43 15.53 0.54 2.15
C HIS A 43 14.35 0.58 3.13
N HIS A 44 13.60 1.68 3.22
CA HIS A 44 12.37 1.75 4.02
C HIS A 44 11.25 0.86 3.43
N TRP A 45 11.34 0.50 2.16
CA TRP A 45 10.35 -0.35 1.49
C TRP A 45 10.54 -1.85 1.76
N VAL A 46 11.41 -2.22 2.71
CA VAL A 46 11.60 -3.60 3.17
C VAL A 46 10.28 -4.28 3.59
N TRP A 47 9.27 -3.51 3.95
CA TRP A 47 7.92 -3.99 4.26
C TRP A 47 7.23 -4.69 3.09
N ALA A 48 7.75 -4.57 1.88
CA ALA A 48 7.30 -5.38 0.73
C ALA A 48 7.53 -6.88 0.96
N VAL A 49 8.58 -7.28 1.72
CA VAL A 49 8.89 -8.70 1.99
C VAL A 49 7.79 -9.38 2.82
N PRO A 50 7.41 -8.88 4.02
CA PRO A 50 6.29 -9.47 4.75
C PRO A 50 4.95 -9.33 4.01
N LEU A 51 4.75 -8.30 3.17
CA LEU A 51 3.57 -8.23 2.30
C LEU A 51 3.54 -9.38 1.29
N LEU A 52 4.66 -9.68 0.63
CA LEU A 52 4.78 -10.82 -0.28
C LEU A 52 4.44 -12.13 0.42
N THR A 53 5.02 -12.34 1.61
CA THR A 53 4.74 -13.53 2.42
C THR A 53 3.25 -13.64 2.73
N LEU A 54 2.62 -12.57 3.20
CA LEU A 54 1.18 -12.56 3.51
C LEU A 54 0.33 -12.86 2.27
N LEU A 55 0.66 -12.30 1.12
CA LEU A 55 -0.07 -12.54 -0.14
C LEU A 55 0.05 -14.00 -0.59
N LEU A 56 1.25 -14.59 -0.49
CA LEU A 56 1.49 -15.99 -0.88
C LEU A 56 0.77 -16.96 0.04
N VAL A 57 0.84 -16.78 1.35
CA VAL A 57 0.13 -17.61 2.34
C VAL A 57 -1.38 -17.57 2.12
N ASN A 58 -1.91 -16.39 1.73
CA ASN A 58 -3.33 -16.24 1.41
C ASN A 58 -3.70 -16.66 -0.04
N GLY A 59 -2.80 -17.30 -0.78
CA GLY A 59 -3.06 -17.81 -2.13
C GLY A 59 -3.17 -16.73 -3.21
N LYS A 60 -2.82 -15.47 -2.91
CA LYS A 60 -2.95 -14.33 -3.83
C LYS A 60 -1.73 -14.21 -4.74
N ARG A 61 -1.44 -15.26 -5.50
CA ARG A 61 -0.21 -15.41 -6.30
C ARG A 61 0.00 -14.27 -7.30
N TRP A 62 -1.04 -13.83 -7.99
CA TRP A 62 -0.93 -12.73 -8.97
C TRP A 62 -0.61 -11.39 -8.32
N ALA A 63 -1.22 -11.10 -7.17
CA ALA A 63 -0.91 -9.90 -6.40
C ALA A 63 0.54 -9.97 -5.87
N ALA A 64 0.98 -11.13 -5.39
CA ALA A 64 2.35 -11.33 -4.96
C ALA A 64 3.34 -11.15 -6.12
N ALA A 65 3.03 -11.70 -7.30
CA ALA A 65 3.86 -11.51 -8.49
C ALA A 65 3.97 -10.03 -8.89
N ALA A 66 2.85 -9.29 -8.88
CA ALA A 66 2.86 -7.86 -9.19
C ALA A 66 3.71 -7.05 -8.20
N VAL A 67 3.58 -7.33 -6.90
CA VAL A 67 4.42 -6.71 -5.86
C VAL A 67 5.89 -7.08 -6.03
N ALA A 68 6.19 -8.36 -6.30
CA ALA A 68 7.57 -8.81 -6.52
C ALA A 68 8.20 -8.10 -7.72
N VAL A 69 7.51 -8.05 -8.85
CA VAL A 69 8.02 -7.35 -10.06
C VAL A 69 8.28 -5.88 -9.76
N LEU A 70 7.34 -5.19 -9.08
CA LEU A 70 7.47 -3.78 -8.75
C LEU A 70 8.72 -3.51 -7.89
N PHE A 71 8.96 -4.30 -6.85
CA PHE A 71 10.05 -4.04 -5.90
C PHE A 71 11.39 -4.63 -6.34
N VAL A 72 11.40 -5.78 -7.02
CA VAL A 72 12.64 -6.39 -7.55
C VAL A 72 13.17 -5.61 -8.75
N SER A 73 12.31 -5.04 -9.59
CA SER A 73 12.73 -4.23 -10.74
C SER A 73 13.48 -2.96 -10.33
N GLN A 74 13.32 -2.51 -9.08
CA GLN A 74 13.89 -1.24 -8.58
C GLN A 74 13.63 -0.06 -9.52
N ILE A 75 12.47 -0.05 -10.15
CA ILE A 75 12.11 0.90 -11.22
C ILE A 75 12.31 2.37 -10.83
N VAL A 76 12.14 2.67 -9.54
CA VAL A 76 12.37 4.02 -9.00
C VAL A 76 13.84 4.45 -9.06
N MET A 77 14.78 3.51 -9.19
CA MET A 77 16.21 3.80 -9.33
C MET A 77 16.61 4.12 -10.78
N LEU A 78 15.74 3.79 -11.75
CA LEU A 78 16.00 4.04 -13.17
C LEU A 78 15.62 5.47 -13.58
N VAL A 79 14.93 6.19 -12.69
CA VAL A 79 14.49 7.57 -12.97
C VAL A 79 15.67 8.52 -12.79
N PRO A 80 15.89 9.46 -13.74
CA PRO A 80 16.92 10.47 -13.59
C PRO A 80 16.77 11.23 -12.27
N ASN A 81 17.81 11.27 -11.47
CA ASN A 81 17.81 11.94 -10.17
C ASN A 81 19.13 12.70 -9.96
N GLY A 82 19.12 13.67 -9.02
CA GLY A 82 20.26 14.49 -8.68
C GLY A 82 20.15 15.94 -9.18
N GLY A 83 20.60 16.86 -8.36
CA GLY A 83 20.36 18.28 -8.56
C GLY A 83 18.87 18.60 -8.51
N ASP A 84 18.40 19.39 -9.47
CA ASP A 84 16.99 19.80 -9.58
C ASP A 84 16.27 19.09 -10.74
N THR A 85 16.79 17.94 -11.20
CA THR A 85 16.24 17.21 -12.36
C THR A 85 14.81 16.73 -12.13
N GLU A 86 14.43 16.40 -10.88
CA GLU A 86 13.09 15.97 -10.52
C GLU A 86 12.02 17.04 -10.73
N PHE A 87 12.36 18.32 -10.68
CA PHE A 87 11.42 19.41 -10.97
C PHE A 87 11.10 19.54 -12.47
N GLY A 88 11.94 18.96 -13.33
CA GLY A 88 11.74 18.91 -14.78
C GLY A 88 11.09 17.60 -15.28
N TRP A 89 10.68 16.68 -14.41
CA TRP A 89 10.10 15.42 -14.83
C TRP A 89 8.77 15.61 -15.57
N GLY A 90 8.66 15.02 -16.76
CA GLY A 90 7.38 14.80 -17.40
C GLY A 90 6.54 13.76 -16.67
N LEU A 91 5.26 13.62 -17.05
CA LEU A 91 4.31 12.71 -16.40
C LEU A 91 4.84 11.27 -16.26
N GLY A 92 5.53 10.75 -17.29
CA GLY A 92 6.07 9.38 -17.25
C GLY A 92 7.10 9.19 -16.14
N TRP A 93 8.07 10.07 -16.03
CA TRP A 93 9.10 10.00 -14.98
C TRP A 93 8.51 10.25 -13.59
N SER A 94 7.54 11.15 -13.48
CA SER A 94 6.82 11.38 -12.23
C SER A 94 6.07 10.14 -11.74
N VAL A 95 5.43 9.40 -12.63
CA VAL A 95 4.74 8.14 -12.29
C VAL A 95 5.75 7.07 -11.88
N LEU A 96 6.82 6.88 -12.64
CA LEU A 96 7.84 5.87 -12.34
C LEU A 96 8.59 6.17 -11.04
N GLY A 97 8.99 7.41 -10.82
CA GLY A 97 9.68 7.84 -9.59
C GLY A 97 8.79 7.69 -8.33
N ASN A 98 7.48 7.78 -8.49
CA ASN A 98 6.53 7.59 -7.41
C ASN A 98 5.85 6.21 -7.41
N ALA A 99 6.36 5.23 -8.17
CA ALA A 99 5.69 3.94 -8.36
C ALA A 99 5.39 3.23 -7.03
N TYR A 100 6.30 3.24 -6.05
CA TYR A 100 6.08 2.62 -4.74
C TYR A 100 5.00 3.35 -3.93
N VAL A 101 5.04 4.68 -3.92
CA VAL A 101 4.04 5.53 -3.24
C VAL A 101 2.65 5.31 -3.84
N LEU A 102 2.55 5.29 -5.17
CA LEU A 102 1.31 5.06 -5.90
C LEU A 102 0.76 3.65 -5.64
N ALA A 103 1.62 2.63 -5.65
CA ALA A 103 1.23 1.25 -5.35
C ALA A 103 0.73 1.10 -3.90
N ALA A 104 1.42 1.70 -2.93
CA ALA A 104 1.00 1.68 -1.52
C ALA A 104 -0.35 2.38 -1.33
N ALA A 105 -0.52 3.57 -1.91
CA ALA A 105 -1.78 4.31 -1.86
C ALA A 105 -2.93 3.52 -2.51
N ALA A 106 -2.72 2.96 -3.70
CA ALA A 106 -3.69 2.12 -4.40
C ALA A 106 -4.04 0.86 -3.60
N GLY A 107 -3.05 0.24 -2.94
CA GLY A 107 -3.24 -0.92 -2.08
C GLY A 107 -4.15 -0.60 -0.88
N ILE A 108 -3.91 0.51 -0.17
CA ILE A 108 -4.73 0.96 0.96
C ILE A 108 -6.16 1.25 0.49
N VAL A 109 -6.33 2.01 -0.60
CA VAL A 109 -7.65 2.34 -1.15
C VAL A 109 -8.39 1.09 -1.61
N GLY A 110 -7.72 0.20 -2.34
CA GLY A 110 -8.30 -1.06 -2.83
C GLY A 110 -8.76 -1.97 -1.71
N LEU A 111 -7.94 -2.10 -0.65
CA LEU A 111 -8.29 -2.88 0.53
C LEU A 111 -9.46 -2.26 1.29
N ALA A 112 -9.48 -0.93 1.47
CA ALA A 112 -10.58 -0.22 2.10
C ALA A 112 -11.89 -0.41 1.33
N ALA A 113 -11.85 -0.27 0.01
CA ALA A 113 -13.02 -0.48 -0.85
C ALA A 113 -13.55 -1.92 -0.77
N ARG A 114 -12.64 -2.91 -0.72
CA ARG A 114 -13.02 -4.32 -0.54
C ARG A 114 -13.71 -4.54 0.80
N GLU A 115 -13.14 -4.04 1.88
CA GLU A 115 -13.71 -4.19 3.22
C GLU A 115 -15.07 -3.49 3.36
N LEU A 116 -15.24 -2.31 2.78
CA LEU A 116 -16.53 -1.62 2.74
C LEU A 116 -17.61 -2.43 1.99
N ARG A 117 -17.25 -3.09 0.89
CA ARG A 117 -18.18 -3.97 0.15
C ARG A 117 -18.60 -5.17 1.00
N LEU A 118 -17.69 -5.75 1.79
CA LEU A 118 -18.00 -6.87 2.69
C LEU A 118 -18.97 -6.43 3.79
N VAL A 119 -18.77 -5.26 4.39
CA VAL A 119 -19.69 -4.70 5.40
C VAL A 119 -21.10 -4.54 4.83
N ARG A 120 -21.22 -3.97 3.61
CA ARG A 120 -22.52 -3.74 2.97
C ARG A 120 -23.25 -5.02 2.59
N ARG A 121 -22.52 -6.14 2.41
CA ARG A 121 -23.10 -7.44 2.03
C ARG A 121 -23.47 -8.31 3.23
N SER A 122 -22.98 -8.00 4.42
CA SER A 122 -23.38 -8.72 5.65
C SER A 122 -24.81 -8.31 6.00
N PRO A 123 -25.80 -9.24 5.98
CA PRO A 123 -27.17 -8.93 6.39
C PRO A 123 -27.13 -8.46 7.85
N GLN A 124 -27.77 -7.35 8.14
CA GLN A 124 -28.07 -6.96 9.51
C GLN A 124 -29.01 -8.03 10.07
N VAL A 125 -28.49 -8.94 10.89
CA VAL A 125 -29.34 -9.81 11.69
C VAL A 125 -30.01 -8.88 12.71
N VAL A 126 -31.22 -8.43 12.37
CA VAL A 126 -32.09 -7.76 13.32
C VAL A 126 -32.52 -8.85 14.32
N THR A 127 -31.81 -8.92 15.44
CA THR A 127 -32.30 -9.66 16.62
C THR A 127 -33.49 -8.86 17.17
N VAL A 128 -34.68 -9.39 16.91
CA VAL A 128 -35.93 -8.97 17.56
C VAL A 128 -35.98 -9.52 18.98
#